data_4846c50eed403949de16dcc2c63f4840
#
_entry.id   4846c50eed403949de16dcc2c63f4840
#
_cell.length_a   1.000
_cell.length_b   1.000
_cell.length_c   1.000
_cell.angle_alpha   90.00
_cell.angle_beta   90.00
_cell.angle_gamma   90.00
#
_symmetry.space_group_name_H-M   'P 1'
#
loop_
_entity.id
_entity.type
_entity.pdbx_description
1 polymer ?
#
loop_
_entity_poly.entity_id
_entity_poly.type
_entity_poly.pdbx_seq_one_letter_code
_entity_poly.pdbx_strand_id
1 'polypeptide(L)'
;HAKTQIPVYYYISPKIWAWKEYRIKNIKRDVAELFSILPFEVEFFEGKHQYPSHYVGNPTVDEVAAYQAAHPKNKEYFIAENQLEDKPIIALLAGSRKQEIKDNLPDMLKAASAFPDFQLVLAGAPAIAPEYYKQYVGEAKVKIIFDQTYRLLQHADVALVTSGTATLETALFRVPQVVCYHTPIGKVVSFLRRHILTVKFISLVNLIADREVVKELVADTMTVKNMQQELKNIIENESYRN
;
A
#
# COMPACT_ATOMS: atom_id res chain seq x y z
N HIS A 1 -17.75 -4.45 27.22
CA HIS A 1 -17.51 -5.44 28.28
C HIS A 1 -17.99 -4.95 29.65
N ALA A 2 -17.51 -3.81 30.15
CA ALA A 2 -17.78 -3.34 31.51
C ALA A 2 -19.28 -3.20 31.87
N LYS A 3 -20.15 -2.92 30.90
CA LYS A 3 -21.62 -2.76 31.13
C LYS A 3 -22.42 -4.06 30.95
N THR A 4 -21.97 -4.98 30.13
CA THR A 4 -22.74 -6.14 29.67
C THR A 4 -22.18 -7.48 30.09
N GLN A 5 -20.93 -7.50 30.59
CA GLN A 5 -20.14 -8.72 30.90
C GLN A 5 -19.93 -9.65 29.70
N ILE A 6 -20.28 -9.20 28.49
CA ILE A 6 -20.05 -9.95 27.25
C ILE A 6 -18.58 -9.89 26.89
N PRO A 7 -17.89 -11.02 26.65
CA PRO A 7 -16.49 -11.02 26.21
C PRO A 7 -16.37 -10.37 24.83
N VAL A 8 -15.34 -9.52 24.66
CA VAL A 8 -15.04 -8.85 23.40
C VAL A 8 -13.79 -9.48 22.79
N TYR A 9 -13.94 -10.04 21.61
CA TYR A 9 -12.85 -10.57 20.79
C TYR A 9 -12.51 -9.55 19.72
N TYR A 10 -11.24 -9.16 19.64
CA TYR A 10 -10.82 -8.13 18.69
C TYR A 10 -9.93 -8.74 17.61
N TYR A 11 -10.53 -9.04 16.47
CA TYR A 11 -9.83 -9.56 15.29
C TYR A 11 -9.31 -8.39 14.43
N ILE A 12 -8.05 -8.51 13.98
CA ILE A 12 -7.26 -7.46 13.35
C ILE A 12 -6.97 -6.31 14.32
N SER A 13 -5.91 -6.45 15.08
CA SER A 13 -5.51 -5.51 16.13
C SER A 13 -5.48 -4.06 15.64
N PRO A 14 -5.88 -3.09 16.45
CA PRO A 14 -5.82 -1.70 16.07
C PRO A 14 -4.37 -1.24 16.00
N LYS A 15 -4.00 -0.47 14.98
CA LYS A 15 -2.64 0.01 14.70
C LYS A 15 -2.19 1.07 15.73
N ILE A 16 -2.35 0.79 17.04
CA ILE A 16 -1.95 1.71 18.12
C ILE A 16 -0.43 1.82 18.25
N TRP A 17 0.31 0.88 17.71
CA TRP A 17 1.76 0.91 17.63
C TRP A 17 2.29 2.02 16.70
N ALA A 18 1.49 2.45 15.71
CA ALA A 18 1.86 3.54 14.81
C ALA A 18 1.57 4.93 15.43
N TRP A 19 0.49 5.02 16.21
CA TRP A 19 0.04 6.28 16.83
C TRP A 19 -1.04 5.99 17.89
N LYS A 20 -1.24 6.90 18.84
CA LYS A 20 -2.23 6.77 19.93
C LYS A 20 -2.03 5.53 20.79
N GLU A 21 -0.79 5.21 21.11
CA GLU A 21 -0.41 4.06 21.93
C GLU A 21 -1.14 4.04 23.30
N TYR A 22 -1.52 5.22 23.82
CA TYR A 22 -2.28 5.34 25.09
C TYR A 22 -3.60 4.53 25.08
N ARG A 23 -4.13 4.18 23.89
CA ARG A 23 -5.35 3.37 23.74
C ARG A 23 -5.18 1.94 24.23
N ILE A 24 -3.97 1.48 24.48
CA ILE A 24 -3.70 0.17 25.08
C ILE A 24 -4.47 -0.02 26.41
N LYS A 25 -4.64 1.06 27.19
CA LYS A 25 -5.42 1.02 28.43
C LYS A 25 -6.87 0.56 28.22
N ASN A 26 -7.48 0.98 27.12
CA ASN A 26 -8.84 0.56 26.78
C ASN A 26 -8.89 -0.89 26.32
N ILE A 27 -7.89 -1.33 25.56
CA ILE A 27 -7.76 -2.73 25.12
C ILE A 27 -7.66 -3.64 26.34
N LYS A 28 -6.74 -3.35 27.26
CA LYS A 28 -6.58 -4.11 28.50
C LYS A 28 -7.83 -4.19 29.37
N ARG A 29 -8.68 -3.15 29.34
CA ARG A 29 -9.92 -3.10 30.11
C ARG A 29 -11.06 -3.85 29.45
N ASP A 30 -11.21 -3.72 28.13
CA ASP A 30 -12.44 -4.04 27.42
C ASP A 30 -12.34 -5.28 26.51
N VAL A 31 -11.15 -5.69 26.12
CA VAL A 31 -10.92 -6.79 25.17
C VAL A 31 -10.54 -8.05 25.93
N ALA A 32 -11.24 -9.14 25.70
CA ALA A 32 -10.94 -10.45 26.29
C ALA A 32 -9.80 -11.15 25.56
N GLU A 33 -9.84 -11.15 24.22
CA GLU A 33 -8.83 -11.77 23.38
C GLU A 33 -8.51 -10.86 22.19
N LEU A 34 -7.21 -10.70 21.88
CA LEU A 34 -6.71 -9.90 20.78
C LEU A 34 -6.05 -10.81 19.73
N PHE A 35 -6.47 -10.65 18.48
CA PHE A 35 -5.92 -11.39 17.35
C PHE A 35 -5.17 -10.43 16.42
N SER A 36 -3.85 -10.59 16.34
CA SER A 36 -2.98 -9.79 15.49
C SER A 36 -2.69 -10.48 14.16
N ILE A 37 -2.48 -9.67 13.12
CA ILE A 37 -2.19 -10.15 11.76
C ILE A 37 -0.81 -9.75 11.25
N LEU A 38 -0.07 -8.95 12.02
CA LEU A 38 1.29 -8.54 11.70
C LEU A 38 2.25 -9.12 12.74
N PRO A 39 3.36 -9.75 12.34
CA PRO A 39 4.24 -10.47 13.27
C PRO A 39 4.85 -9.58 14.36
N PHE A 40 5.18 -8.33 14.04
CA PHE A 40 5.75 -7.39 15.02
C PHE A 40 4.73 -6.88 16.06
N GLU A 41 3.43 -7.10 15.83
CA GLU A 41 2.39 -6.75 16.80
C GLU A 41 2.46 -7.61 18.07
N VAL A 42 2.95 -8.85 17.96
CA VAL A 42 3.16 -9.72 19.12
C VAL A 42 4.15 -9.09 20.07
N GLU A 43 5.32 -8.68 19.59
CA GLU A 43 6.31 -8.01 20.42
C GLU A 43 5.80 -6.69 20.99
N PHE A 44 5.00 -5.95 20.24
CA PHE A 44 4.37 -4.73 20.73
C PHE A 44 3.38 -4.98 21.85
N PHE A 45 2.47 -5.95 21.71
CA PHE A 45 1.44 -6.21 22.73
C PHE A 45 1.98 -7.04 23.90
N GLU A 46 2.69 -8.12 23.66
CA GLU A 46 3.20 -9.01 24.71
C GLU A 46 4.49 -8.48 25.33
N GLY A 47 5.48 -8.14 24.51
CA GLY A 47 6.80 -7.69 25.00
C GLY A 47 6.70 -6.33 25.70
N LYS A 48 6.20 -5.31 25.00
CA LYS A 48 6.15 -3.94 25.53
C LYS A 48 5.01 -3.74 26.53
N HIS A 49 3.82 -4.25 26.22
CA HIS A 49 2.62 -3.96 27.00
C HIS A 49 2.17 -5.10 27.91
N GLN A 50 2.82 -6.26 27.89
CA GLN A 50 2.44 -7.42 28.70
C GLN A 50 0.95 -7.76 28.57
N TYR A 51 0.44 -7.75 27.34
CA TYR A 51 -0.93 -8.06 27.01
C TYR A 51 -0.98 -9.17 25.96
N PRO A 52 -1.63 -10.32 26.23
CA PRO A 52 -1.66 -11.47 25.32
C PRO A 52 -2.21 -11.09 23.95
N SER A 53 -1.56 -11.57 22.89
CA SER A 53 -1.97 -11.35 21.50
C SER A 53 -1.74 -12.61 20.67
N HIS A 54 -2.79 -13.15 20.10
CA HIS A 54 -2.70 -14.32 19.23
C HIS A 54 -2.35 -13.91 17.80
N TYR A 55 -1.16 -14.26 17.34
CA TYR A 55 -0.81 -14.07 15.93
C TYR A 55 -1.49 -15.14 15.08
N VAL A 56 -2.38 -14.72 14.19
CA VAL A 56 -3.20 -15.63 13.36
C VAL A 56 -2.84 -15.58 11.87
N GLY A 57 -1.77 -14.89 11.52
CA GLY A 57 -1.40 -14.64 10.12
C GLY A 57 -2.18 -13.48 9.49
N ASN A 58 -1.77 -13.10 8.30
CA ASN A 58 -2.40 -11.99 7.58
C ASN A 58 -3.35 -12.54 6.51
N PRO A 59 -4.65 -12.26 6.59
CA PRO A 59 -5.65 -12.78 5.65
C PRO A 59 -5.39 -12.37 4.20
N THR A 60 -4.71 -11.27 3.95
CA THR A 60 -4.33 -10.85 2.60
C THR A 60 -3.41 -11.89 1.93
N VAL A 61 -2.60 -12.60 2.69
CA VAL A 61 -1.72 -13.66 2.14
C VAL A 61 -2.56 -14.80 1.59
N ASP A 62 -3.55 -15.25 2.35
CA ASP A 62 -4.43 -16.35 1.95
C ASP A 62 -5.31 -15.93 0.76
N GLU A 63 -5.83 -14.69 0.78
CA GLU A 63 -6.65 -14.14 -0.29
C GLU A 63 -5.88 -14.04 -1.60
N VAL A 64 -4.66 -13.49 -1.59
CA VAL A 64 -3.81 -13.39 -2.79
C VAL A 64 -3.44 -14.77 -3.31
N ALA A 65 -3.08 -15.71 -2.42
CA ALA A 65 -2.75 -17.08 -2.82
C ALA A 65 -3.94 -17.80 -3.46
N ALA A 66 -5.12 -17.69 -2.87
CA ALA A 66 -6.37 -18.24 -3.42
C ALA A 66 -6.72 -17.60 -4.76
N TYR A 67 -6.56 -16.29 -4.87
CA TYR A 67 -6.79 -15.57 -6.14
C TYR A 67 -5.86 -16.06 -7.24
N GLN A 68 -4.56 -16.16 -6.97
CA GLN A 68 -3.56 -16.63 -7.96
C GLN A 68 -3.83 -18.08 -8.40
N ALA A 69 -4.26 -18.93 -7.48
CA ALA A 69 -4.62 -20.32 -7.80
C ALA A 69 -5.87 -20.42 -8.68
N ALA A 70 -6.87 -19.57 -8.42
CA ALA A 70 -8.13 -19.55 -9.17
C ALA A 70 -8.04 -18.82 -10.53
N HIS A 71 -7.09 -17.89 -10.67
CA HIS A 71 -6.94 -17.04 -11.85
C HIS A 71 -5.52 -17.13 -12.44
N PRO A 72 -5.25 -18.15 -13.25
CA PRO A 72 -3.95 -18.27 -13.92
C PRO A 72 -3.63 -17.01 -14.75
N LYS A 73 -2.36 -16.62 -14.72
CA LYS A 73 -1.88 -15.45 -15.46
C LYS A 73 -2.11 -15.64 -16.96
N ASN A 74 -2.85 -14.71 -17.57
CA ASN A 74 -3.10 -14.68 -19.01
C ASN A 74 -3.00 -13.23 -19.50
N LYS A 75 -1.80 -12.86 -19.99
CA LYS A 75 -1.49 -11.50 -20.42
C LYS A 75 -2.30 -11.10 -21.65
N GLU A 76 -2.45 -11.98 -22.62
CA GLU A 76 -3.18 -11.70 -23.86
C GLU A 76 -4.63 -11.37 -23.59
N TYR A 77 -5.28 -12.16 -22.74
CA TYR A 77 -6.65 -11.92 -22.34
C TYR A 77 -6.80 -10.60 -21.56
N PHE A 78 -5.88 -10.31 -20.64
CA PHE A 78 -5.89 -9.07 -19.85
C PHE A 78 -5.73 -7.83 -20.75
N ILE A 79 -4.82 -7.89 -21.73
CA ILE A 79 -4.60 -6.84 -22.72
C ILE A 79 -5.86 -6.62 -23.56
N ALA A 80 -6.42 -7.69 -24.11
CA ALA A 80 -7.59 -7.61 -24.99
C ALA A 80 -8.81 -7.05 -24.26
N GLU A 81 -9.12 -7.59 -23.07
CA GLU A 81 -10.28 -7.14 -22.27
C GLU A 81 -10.19 -5.67 -21.88
N ASN A 82 -9.00 -5.20 -21.53
CA ASN A 82 -8.79 -3.83 -21.10
C ASN A 82 -8.37 -2.88 -22.23
N GLN A 83 -8.31 -3.35 -23.48
CA GLN A 83 -7.89 -2.56 -24.65
C GLN A 83 -6.53 -1.89 -24.40
N LEU A 84 -5.57 -2.68 -23.89
CA LEU A 84 -4.20 -2.27 -23.64
C LEU A 84 -3.31 -2.57 -24.85
N GLU A 85 -2.13 -1.96 -24.89
CA GLU A 85 -1.06 -2.30 -25.82
C GLU A 85 -0.24 -3.48 -25.30
N ASP A 86 0.46 -4.19 -26.19
CA ASP A 86 1.42 -5.20 -25.74
C ASP A 86 2.75 -4.53 -25.35
N LYS A 87 2.69 -3.78 -24.27
CA LYS A 87 3.81 -3.08 -23.64
C LYS A 87 3.92 -3.48 -22.18
N PRO A 88 5.11 -3.30 -21.57
CA PRO A 88 5.23 -3.41 -20.12
C PRO A 88 4.34 -2.38 -19.40
N ILE A 89 3.93 -2.70 -18.20
CA ILE A 89 2.93 -1.94 -17.45
C ILE A 89 3.55 -1.31 -16.21
N ILE A 90 3.39 0.02 -16.08
CA ILE A 90 3.51 0.70 -14.78
C ILE A 90 2.12 0.76 -14.15
N ALA A 91 1.92 0.02 -13.08
CA ALA A 91 0.69 0.08 -12.30
C ALA A 91 0.69 1.29 -11.35
N LEU A 92 -0.43 2.02 -11.32
CA LEU A 92 -0.63 3.15 -10.44
C LEU A 92 -1.72 2.81 -9.42
N LEU A 93 -1.37 2.73 -8.13
CA LEU A 93 -2.29 2.52 -7.04
C LEU A 93 -2.31 3.79 -6.17
N ALA A 94 -3.09 4.78 -6.62
CA ALA A 94 -3.07 6.14 -6.06
C ALA A 94 -3.85 6.29 -4.74
N GLY A 95 -4.38 5.21 -4.19
CA GLY A 95 -5.12 5.17 -2.94
C GLY A 95 -6.61 4.86 -3.13
N SER A 96 -7.29 4.65 -2.03
CA SER A 96 -8.72 4.27 -1.98
C SER A 96 -9.64 5.42 -1.56
N ARG A 97 -9.09 6.57 -1.18
CA ARG A 97 -9.84 7.75 -0.71
C ARG A 97 -9.62 8.93 -1.65
N LYS A 98 -10.64 9.75 -1.80
CA LYS A 98 -10.59 10.96 -2.64
C LYS A 98 -9.38 11.85 -2.35
N GLN A 99 -9.05 12.05 -1.07
CA GLN A 99 -7.90 12.87 -0.70
C GLN A 99 -6.57 12.24 -1.12
N GLU A 100 -6.41 10.92 -0.94
CA GLU A 100 -5.20 10.19 -1.37
C GLU A 100 -5.01 10.30 -2.88
N ILE A 101 -6.07 10.09 -3.65
CA ILE A 101 -6.05 10.20 -5.12
C ILE A 101 -5.67 11.62 -5.55
N LYS A 102 -6.32 12.63 -4.96
CA LYS A 102 -6.02 14.05 -5.23
C LYS A 102 -4.55 14.38 -4.98
N ASP A 103 -4.00 13.90 -3.87
CA ASP A 103 -2.66 14.27 -3.43
C ASP A 103 -1.55 13.48 -4.16
N ASN A 104 -1.82 12.23 -4.55
CA ASN A 104 -0.80 11.35 -5.11
C ASN A 104 -0.85 11.21 -6.64
N LEU A 105 -2.05 11.08 -7.21
CA LEU A 105 -2.21 10.72 -8.63
C LEU A 105 -1.54 11.70 -9.61
N PRO A 106 -1.64 13.03 -9.44
CA PRO A 106 -1.01 13.96 -10.39
C PRO A 106 0.50 13.79 -10.50
N ASP A 107 1.18 13.61 -9.38
CA ASP A 107 2.63 13.45 -9.36
C ASP A 107 3.06 12.05 -9.79
N MET A 108 2.30 11.00 -9.47
CA MET A 108 2.52 9.65 -9.98
C MET A 108 2.41 9.62 -11.52
N LEU A 109 1.40 10.27 -12.10
CA LEU A 109 1.23 10.35 -13.54
C LEU A 109 2.40 11.08 -14.21
N LYS A 110 2.81 12.24 -13.68
CA LYS A 110 3.98 12.98 -14.19
C LYS A 110 5.24 12.15 -14.12
N ALA A 111 5.45 11.41 -13.04
CA ALA A 111 6.62 10.57 -12.88
C ALA A 111 6.62 9.40 -13.88
N ALA A 112 5.52 8.67 -13.97
CA ALA A 112 5.41 7.51 -14.83
C ALA A 112 5.38 7.85 -16.33
N SER A 113 4.88 9.02 -16.71
CA SER A 113 4.87 9.49 -18.10
C SER A 113 6.28 9.75 -18.70
N ALA A 114 7.32 9.76 -17.86
CA ALA A 114 8.70 9.83 -18.35
C ALA A 114 9.22 8.52 -18.95
N PHE A 115 8.44 7.44 -18.88
CA PHE A 115 8.80 6.11 -19.37
C PHE A 115 7.88 5.71 -20.55
N PRO A 116 8.13 6.24 -21.77
CA PRO A 116 7.23 6.06 -22.92
C PRO A 116 7.14 4.62 -23.45
N ASP A 117 8.11 3.79 -23.11
CA ASP A 117 8.11 2.36 -23.45
C ASP A 117 7.14 1.55 -22.61
N PHE A 118 6.63 2.14 -21.53
CA PHE A 118 5.63 1.54 -20.67
C PHE A 118 4.24 2.14 -20.95
N GLN A 119 3.21 1.33 -20.75
CA GLN A 119 1.86 1.82 -20.66
C GLN A 119 1.46 2.02 -19.19
N LEU A 120 0.66 3.07 -18.92
CA LEU A 120 0.20 3.38 -17.58
C LEU A 120 -1.18 2.79 -17.35
N VAL A 121 -1.33 2.02 -16.27
CA VAL A 121 -2.62 1.48 -15.89
C VAL A 121 -2.90 1.86 -14.43
N LEU A 122 -4.00 2.58 -14.23
CA LEU A 122 -4.46 3.04 -12.92
C LEU A 122 -5.53 2.09 -12.38
N ALA A 123 -5.30 1.55 -11.18
CA ALA A 123 -6.34 0.84 -10.44
C ALA A 123 -7.31 1.84 -9.83
N GLY A 124 -8.53 1.87 -10.35
CA GLY A 124 -9.63 2.65 -9.80
C GLY A 124 -10.21 1.99 -8.55
N ALA A 125 -10.34 2.74 -7.46
CA ALA A 125 -10.96 2.24 -6.23
C ALA A 125 -12.48 2.06 -6.41
N PRO A 126 -13.07 0.94 -5.97
CA PRO A 126 -14.49 0.64 -6.22
C PRO A 126 -15.48 1.70 -5.69
N ALA A 127 -15.11 2.37 -4.60
CA ALA A 127 -15.95 3.40 -3.97
C ALA A 127 -15.82 4.80 -4.62
N ILE A 128 -14.99 4.94 -5.66
CA ILE A 128 -14.72 6.24 -6.31
C ILE A 128 -15.22 6.22 -7.75
N ALA A 129 -16.10 7.17 -8.06
CA ALA A 129 -16.65 7.28 -9.42
C ALA A 129 -15.56 7.59 -10.47
N PRO A 130 -15.63 7.02 -11.68
CA PRO A 130 -14.67 7.26 -12.75
C PRO A 130 -14.45 8.74 -13.08
N GLU A 131 -15.49 9.57 -12.96
CA GLU A 131 -15.45 11.02 -13.21
C GLU A 131 -14.50 11.74 -12.24
N TYR A 132 -14.33 11.19 -11.02
CA TYR A 132 -13.41 11.77 -10.06
C TYR A 132 -11.95 11.67 -10.52
N TYR A 133 -11.60 10.60 -11.21
CA TYR A 133 -10.25 10.41 -11.74
C TYR A 133 -9.97 11.33 -12.93
N LYS A 134 -10.97 11.57 -13.79
CA LYS A 134 -10.82 12.38 -15.00
C LYS A 134 -10.29 13.78 -14.74
N GLN A 135 -10.64 14.37 -13.59
CA GLN A 135 -10.16 15.71 -13.23
C GLN A 135 -8.66 15.77 -12.90
N TYR A 136 -8.02 14.63 -12.64
CA TYR A 136 -6.59 14.56 -12.30
C TYR A 136 -5.74 13.93 -13.40
N VAL A 137 -6.35 13.18 -14.31
CA VAL A 137 -5.65 12.50 -15.40
C VAL A 137 -5.16 13.50 -16.45
N GLY A 138 -5.92 14.55 -16.73
CA GLY A 138 -5.55 15.55 -17.74
C GLY A 138 -5.32 14.91 -19.11
N GLU A 139 -4.19 15.24 -19.74
CA GLU A 139 -3.77 14.71 -21.05
C GLU A 139 -2.91 13.43 -20.94
N ALA A 140 -2.71 12.90 -19.74
CA ALA A 140 -1.91 11.71 -19.55
C ALA A 140 -2.56 10.49 -20.22
N LYS A 141 -1.75 9.75 -21.00
CA LYS A 141 -2.17 8.49 -21.62
C LYS A 141 -2.17 7.39 -20.55
N VAL A 142 -3.27 7.25 -19.83
CA VAL A 142 -3.44 6.24 -18.78
C VAL A 142 -4.77 5.53 -18.94
N LYS A 143 -4.76 4.20 -18.84
CA LYS A 143 -5.99 3.39 -18.77
C LYS A 143 -6.41 3.27 -17.32
N ILE A 144 -7.67 3.54 -17.03
CA ILE A 144 -8.25 3.31 -15.70
C ILE A 144 -9.05 2.02 -15.74
N ILE A 145 -8.79 1.12 -14.82
CA ILE A 145 -9.54 -0.13 -14.69
C ILE A 145 -10.10 -0.24 -13.27
N PHE A 146 -11.29 -0.80 -13.14
CA PHE A 146 -11.99 -0.96 -11.87
C PHE A 146 -12.18 -2.43 -11.54
N ASP A 147 -12.22 -2.76 -10.26
CA ASP A 147 -12.46 -4.12 -9.75
C ASP A 147 -11.48 -5.19 -10.25
N GLN A 148 -10.31 -4.76 -10.75
CA GLN A 148 -9.29 -5.64 -11.32
C GLN A 148 -7.89 -5.41 -10.73
N THR A 149 -7.77 -4.91 -9.50
CA THR A 149 -6.47 -4.59 -8.89
C THR A 149 -5.54 -5.79 -8.86
N TYR A 150 -5.99 -6.94 -8.41
CA TYR A 150 -5.17 -8.16 -8.36
C TYR A 150 -4.76 -8.63 -9.75
N ARG A 151 -5.65 -8.50 -10.71
CA ARG A 151 -5.37 -8.84 -12.09
C ARG A 151 -4.36 -7.89 -12.72
N LEU A 152 -4.46 -6.58 -12.42
CA LEU A 152 -3.43 -5.63 -12.80
C LEU A 152 -2.07 -6.01 -12.20
N LEU A 153 -2.03 -6.31 -10.91
CA LEU A 153 -0.79 -6.69 -10.22
C LEU A 153 -0.19 -7.98 -10.77
N GLN A 154 -1.00 -8.94 -11.23
CA GLN A 154 -0.47 -10.12 -11.92
C GLN A 154 0.29 -9.80 -13.22
N HIS A 155 -0.02 -8.67 -13.87
CA HIS A 155 0.52 -8.31 -15.18
C HIS A 155 1.42 -7.07 -15.16
N ALA A 156 1.51 -6.38 -14.04
CA ALA A 156 2.37 -5.22 -13.87
C ALA A 156 3.86 -5.60 -13.79
N ASP A 157 4.70 -4.79 -14.40
CA ASP A 157 6.16 -4.94 -14.34
C ASP A 157 6.76 -4.12 -13.20
N VAL A 158 6.15 -2.98 -12.87
CA VAL A 158 6.52 -2.10 -11.76
C VAL A 158 5.30 -1.32 -11.28
N ALA A 159 5.32 -0.84 -10.06
CA ALA A 159 4.20 -0.08 -9.49
C ALA A 159 4.62 1.17 -8.70
N LEU A 160 3.82 2.23 -8.80
CA LEU A 160 3.77 3.33 -7.83
C LEU A 160 2.57 3.11 -6.92
N VAL A 161 2.79 3.00 -5.63
CA VAL A 161 1.77 2.55 -4.69
C VAL A 161 1.64 3.51 -3.52
N THR A 162 0.43 4.02 -3.28
CA THR A 162 0.14 4.77 -2.06
C THR A 162 0.22 3.87 -0.82
N SER A 163 0.88 4.35 0.23
CA SER A 163 1.04 3.59 1.47
C SER A 163 -0.30 3.10 2.04
N GLY A 164 -0.36 1.81 2.36
CA GLY A 164 -1.54 1.13 2.87
C GLY A 164 -1.42 -0.39 2.69
N THR A 165 -2.55 -1.10 2.72
CA THR A 165 -2.59 -2.55 2.45
C THR A 165 -2.14 -2.89 1.04
N ALA A 166 -2.36 -1.99 0.08
CA ALA A 166 -1.93 -2.15 -1.30
C ALA A 166 -0.43 -2.42 -1.46
N THR A 167 0.42 -1.91 -0.55
CA THR A 167 1.86 -2.20 -0.58
C THR A 167 2.16 -3.67 -0.31
N LEU A 168 1.42 -4.29 0.61
CA LEU A 168 1.56 -5.71 0.91
C LEU A 168 1.00 -6.56 -0.24
N GLU A 169 -0.17 -6.22 -0.78
CA GLU A 169 -0.75 -6.89 -1.94
C GLU A 169 0.22 -6.86 -3.12
N THR A 170 0.77 -5.69 -3.46
CA THR A 170 1.76 -5.54 -4.53
C THR A 170 2.99 -6.44 -4.32
N ALA A 171 3.50 -6.52 -3.10
CA ALA A 171 4.63 -7.37 -2.75
C ALA A 171 4.28 -8.87 -2.87
N LEU A 172 3.08 -9.28 -2.47
CA LEU A 172 2.60 -10.67 -2.59
C LEU A 172 2.46 -11.10 -4.07
N PHE A 173 2.12 -10.16 -4.95
CA PHE A 173 2.19 -10.39 -6.41
C PHE A 173 3.60 -10.28 -6.97
N ARG A 174 4.62 -10.02 -6.14
CA ARG A 174 6.04 -9.86 -6.53
C ARG A 174 6.27 -8.76 -7.55
N VAL A 175 5.47 -7.70 -7.49
CA VAL A 175 5.66 -6.52 -8.33
C VAL A 175 6.62 -5.56 -7.64
N PRO A 176 7.75 -5.21 -8.26
CA PRO A 176 8.64 -4.18 -7.75
C PRO A 176 7.89 -2.85 -7.62
N GLN A 177 8.08 -2.15 -6.50
CA GLN A 177 7.26 -0.99 -6.20
C GLN A 177 8.03 0.17 -5.55
N VAL A 178 7.55 1.38 -5.80
CA VAL A 178 7.92 2.58 -5.05
C VAL A 178 6.71 3.00 -4.23
N VAL A 179 6.88 3.09 -2.92
CA VAL A 179 5.82 3.52 -2.01
C VAL A 179 5.78 5.05 -1.95
N CYS A 180 4.62 5.61 -2.24
CA CYS A 180 4.37 7.05 -2.27
C CYS A 180 3.40 7.43 -1.17
N TYR A 181 3.76 8.42 -0.36
CA TYR A 181 2.91 8.89 0.70
C TYR A 181 2.97 10.41 0.85
N HIS A 182 1.95 11.07 0.32
CA HIS A 182 1.78 12.50 0.52
C HIS A 182 1.25 12.79 1.92
N THR A 183 1.81 13.81 2.57
CA THR A 183 1.25 14.35 3.81
C THR A 183 0.89 15.82 3.58
N PRO A 184 -0.35 16.24 3.86
CA PRO A 184 -0.81 17.61 3.60
C PRO A 184 -0.14 18.66 4.48
N ILE A 185 0.63 18.24 5.46
CA ILE A 185 1.24 19.13 6.45
C ILE A 185 2.74 19.24 6.15
N GLY A 186 3.09 20.27 5.41
CA GLY A 186 4.42 20.60 4.93
C GLY A 186 5.61 20.41 5.91
N LYS A 187 6.77 20.96 5.58
CA LYS A 187 8.08 20.82 6.26
C LYS A 187 8.09 20.76 7.80
N VAL A 188 7.06 21.29 8.47
CA VAL A 188 6.91 21.26 9.94
C VAL A 188 6.63 19.83 10.44
N VAL A 189 5.94 18.97 9.68
CA VAL A 189 5.67 17.59 10.08
C VAL A 189 6.84 16.65 9.75
N SER A 190 7.67 16.98 8.81
CA SER A 190 8.90 16.21 8.61
C SER A 190 9.80 16.30 9.86
N PHE A 191 9.80 17.42 10.55
CA PHE A 191 10.47 17.59 11.84
C PHE A 191 9.72 16.88 12.99
N LEU A 192 8.41 17.03 13.08
CA LEU A 192 7.54 16.36 14.06
C LEU A 192 7.42 14.85 13.82
N ARG A 193 7.56 14.38 12.58
CA ARG A 193 7.54 12.96 12.21
C ARG A 193 8.60 12.17 12.95
N ARG A 194 9.80 12.72 13.17
CA ARG A 194 10.84 12.09 13.98
C ARG A 194 10.45 11.89 15.45
N HIS A 195 9.41 12.61 15.93
CA HIS A 195 9.02 12.63 17.33
C HIS A 195 7.61 12.11 17.60
N ILE A 196 6.76 11.96 16.57
CA ILE A 196 5.34 11.57 16.74
C ILE A 196 5.08 10.16 16.19
N LEU A 197 5.72 9.75 15.10
CA LEU A 197 5.63 8.38 14.61
C LEU A 197 6.68 7.52 15.30
N THR A 198 6.22 6.58 16.08
CA THR A 198 7.05 5.59 16.79
C THR A 198 7.62 4.52 15.85
N VAL A 199 7.27 4.58 14.56
CA VAL A 199 7.62 3.56 13.57
C VAL A 199 8.69 4.04 12.60
N LYS A 200 9.62 3.14 12.27
CA LYS A 200 10.74 3.36 11.37
C LYS A 200 10.30 3.46 9.89
N PHE A 201 9.26 2.72 9.53
CA PHE A 201 8.71 2.62 8.18
C PHE A 201 7.22 2.90 8.16
N ILE A 202 6.67 3.18 6.96
CA ILE A 202 5.24 3.45 6.77
C ILE A 202 4.52 2.36 5.96
N SER A 203 5.23 1.63 5.08
CA SER A 203 4.67 0.52 4.35
C SER A 203 4.64 -0.76 5.20
N LEU A 204 3.61 -1.57 5.01
CA LEU A 204 3.52 -2.86 5.68
C LEU A 204 4.67 -3.79 5.28
N VAL A 205 5.17 -3.70 4.06
CA VAL A 205 6.29 -4.50 3.57
C VAL A 205 7.53 -4.26 4.41
N ASN A 206 7.96 -3.01 4.56
CA ASN A 206 9.15 -2.66 5.32
C ASN A 206 8.97 -2.90 6.82
N LEU A 207 7.75 -2.64 7.36
CA LEU A 207 7.44 -2.91 8.76
C LEU A 207 7.52 -4.41 9.09
N ILE A 208 6.99 -5.28 8.23
CA ILE A 208 7.04 -6.74 8.41
C ILE A 208 8.47 -7.24 8.28
N ALA A 209 9.24 -6.70 7.33
CA ALA A 209 10.63 -7.09 7.10
C ALA A 209 11.62 -6.48 8.11
N ASP A 210 11.19 -5.50 8.91
CA ASP A 210 12.03 -4.66 9.80
C ASP A 210 13.25 -4.05 9.09
N ARG A 211 13.15 -3.86 7.79
CA ARG A 211 14.18 -3.23 6.95
C ARG A 211 13.57 -2.59 5.71
N GLU A 212 14.33 -1.71 5.05
CA GLU A 212 13.91 -1.14 3.77
C GLU A 212 14.05 -2.22 2.67
N VAL A 213 12.94 -2.82 2.29
CA VAL A 213 12.82 -3.77 1.17
C VAL A 213 12.32 -3.03 -0.07
N VAL A 214 11.44 -2.07 0.13
CA VAL A 214 10.89 -1.21 -0.92
C VAL A 214 11.14 0.25 -0.57
N LYS A 215 11.43 1.07 -1.59
CA LYS A 215 11.69 2.49 -1.36
C LYS A 215 10.42 3.22 -0.93
N GLU A 216 10.53 3.99 0.16
CA GLU A 216 9.45 4.85 0.64
C GLU A 216 9.76 6.32 0.37
N LEU A 217 8.97 6.94 -0.49
CA LEU A 217 9.01 8.38 -0.74
C LEU A 217 7.88 9.03 0.05
N VAL A 218 8.24 9.86 1.02
CA VAL A 218 7.30 10.37 2.02
C VAL A 218 7.45 11.86 2.19
N ALA A 219 6.34 12.59 2.19
CA ALA A 219 6.29 14.03 2.41
C ALA A 219 7.22 14.80 1.47
N ASP A 220 8.30 15.36 1.97
CA ASP A 220 9.30 16.15 1.25
C ASP A 220 10.14 15.34 0.25
N THR A 221 10.25 14.03 0.46
CA THR A 221 10.94 13.14 -0.49
C THR A 221 10.02 12.62 -1.60
N MET A 222 8.70 12.73 -1.45
CA MET A 222 7.73 12.37 -2.47
C MET A 222 7.67 13.46 -3.54
N THR A 223 8.63 13.45 -4.45
CA THR A 223 8.71 14.36 -5.58
C THR A 223 8.70 13.60 -6.90
N VAL A 224 8.23 14.22 -7.96
CA VAL A 224 8.24 13.65 -9.32
C VAL A 224 9.65 13.17 -9.68
N LYS A 225 10.69 13.97 -9.39
CA LYS A 225 12.08 13.63 -9.66
C LYS A 225 12.53 12.36 -8.93
N ASN A 226 12.20 12.24 -7.65
CA ASN A 226 12.60 11.07 -6.86
C ASN A 226 11.83 9.82 -7.32
N MET A 227 10.52 9.94 -7.62
CA MET A 227 9.74 8.84 -8.19
C MET A 227 10.32 8.37 -9.52
N GLN A 228 10.71 9.29 -10.42
CA GLN A 228 11.35 8.95 -11.68
C GLN A 228 12.69 8.22 -11.47
N GLN A 229 13.51 8.71 -10.53
CA GLN A 229 14.79 8.09 -10.23
C GLN A 229 14.62 6.67 -9.70
N GLU A 230 13.65 6.45 -8.78
CA GLU A 230 13.40 5.12 -8.22
C GLU A 230 12.76 4.17 -9.24
N LEU A 231 11.84 4.64 -10.07
CA LEU A 231 11.32 3.87 -11.19
C LEU A 231 12.45 3.44 -12.13
N LYS A 232 13.35 4.37 -12.48
CA LYS A 232 14.52 4.07 -13.30
C LYS A 232 15.41 3.01 -12.66
N ASN A 233 15.70 3.15 -11.36
CA ASN A 233 16.53 2.18 -10.63
C ASN A 233 15.91 0.77 -10.69
N ILE A 234 14.60 0.66 -10.47
CA ILE A 234 13.88 -0.63 -10.50
C ILE A 234 13.82 -1.21 -11.92
N ILE A 235 13.62 -0.37 -12.94
CA ILE A 235 13.46 -0.81 -14.33
C ILE A 235 14.82 -1.26 -14.91
N GLU A 236 15.87 -0.47 -14.70
CA GLU A 236 17.16 -0.67 -15.38
C GLU A 236 18.15 -1.53 -14.58
N ASN A 237 18.00 -1.63 -13.26
CA ASN A 237 18.94 -2.33 -12.40
C ASN A 237 18.32 -3.58 -11.78
N GLU A 238 18.59 -4.74 -12.36
CA GLU A 238 18.09 -6.02 -11.89
C GLU A 238 18.57 -6.35 -10.47
N SER A 239 19.80 -6.04 -10.11
CA SER A 239 20.34 -6.27 -8.76
C SER A 239 19.66 -5.39 -7.70
N TYR A 240 19.17 -4.21 -8.10
CA TYR A 240 18.40 -3.34 -7.20
C TYR A 240 16.96 -3.81 -7.02
N ARG A 241 16.39 -4.40 -8.08
CA ARG A 241 15.01 -4.89 -8.11
C ARG A 241 14.81 -6.19 -7.32
N ASN A 242 15.81 -7.08 -7.26
CA ASN A 242 15.82 -8.39 -6.59
C ASN A 242 16.37 -8.29 -5.16
#